data_b0ee4cbe89f4c906a26261b5ab2ff3bd
#
_entry.id   b0ee4cbe89f4c906a26261b5ab2ff3bd
#
_cell.length_a   1.000
_cell.length_b   1.000
_cell.length_c   1.000
_cell.angle_alpha   90.00
_cell.angle_beta   90.00
_cell.angle_gamma   90.00
#
_symmetry.space_group_name_H-M   'P 1'
#
loop_
_entity.id
_entity.type
_entity.pdbx_description
1 polymer ?
#
loop_
_entity_poly.entity_id
_entity_poly.type
_entity_poly.pdbx_seq_one_letter_code
_entity_poly.pdbx_strand_id
1 'polypeptide(L)'
;MQLDLPLLEREDLLTLARIAEPSPRFKLIPSRKPRTGEQYRFHFDMSKCIGCKCCVVACNEQNGNPDELNWRRVGELEAGVFPIVQRYHLSMGCNHCLEPACMNGCPVKAYS
;
A
#
# COMPACT_ATOMS: atom_id res chain seq x y z
N MET A 1 -0.29 -22.06 32.71
CA MET A 1 0.91 -21.52 32.08
C MET A 1 0.68 -20.04 31.86
N GLN A 2 1.22 -19.23 32.74
CA GLN A 2 1.08 -17.77 32.67
C GLN A 2 2.20 -17.28 31.78
N LEU A 3 1.87 -16.72 30.62
CA LEU A 3 2.82 -16.03 29.76
C LEU A 3 3.04 -14.65 30.37
N ASP A 4 4.16 -14.50 31.08
CA ASP A 4 4.65 -13.18 31.48
C ASP A 4 5.16 -12.48 30.24
N LEU A 5 4.24 -11.76 29.57
CA LEU A 5 4.64 -10.78 28.57
C LEU A 5 5.24 -9.58 29.33
N PRO A 6 6.49 -9.21 29.04
CA PRO A 6 7.06 -8.01 29.63
C PRO A 6 6.17 -6.81 29.25
N LEU A 7 5.63 -6.14 30.26
CA LEU A 7 4.91 -4.88 30.06
C LEU A 7 5.88 -3.91 29.40
N LEU A 8 5.54 -3.42 28.23
CA LEU A 8 6.26 -2.34 27.56
C LEU A 8 6.30 -1.14 28.53
N GLU A 9 7.49 -0.76 28.93
CA GLU A 9 7.71 0.40 29.76
C GLU A 9 7.25 1.66 29.03
N ARG A 10 6.82 2.68 29.78
CA ARG A 10 6.33 3.94 29.22
C ARG A 10 7.34 4.60 28.26
N GLU A 11 8.62 4.36 28.49
CA GLU A 11 9.72 4.85 27.65
C GLU A 11 9.77 4.15 26.29
N ASP A 12 9.45 2.85 26.23
CA ASP A 12 9.38 2.10 24.98
C ASP A 12 8.22 2.60 24.10
N LEU A 13 7.09 2.95 24.72
CA LEU A 13 5.95 3.55 24.02
C LEU A 13 6.29 4.93 23.45
N LEU A 14 7.07 5.74 24.17
CA LEU A 14 7.54 7.05 23.69
C LEU A 14 8.56 6.89 22.54
N THR A 15 9.41 5.85 22.60
CA THR A 15 10.36 5.55 21.53
C THR A 15 9.64 5.07 20.28
N LEU A 16 8.62 4.22 20.41
CA LEU A 16 7.77 3.78 19.32
C LEU A 16 6.98 4.97 18.72
N ALA A 17 6.49 5.87 19.55
CA ALA A 17 5.82 7.10 19.10
C ALA A 17 6.75 8.03 18.33
N ARG A 18 8.04 8.12 18.70
CA ARG A 18 9.06 8.87 17.94
C ARG A 18 9.39 8.25 16.59
N ILE A 19 9.38 6.92 16.50
CA ILE A 19 9.55 6.19 15.23
C ILE A 19 8.33 6.40 14.33
N ALA A 20 7.15 6.62 14.92
CA ALA A 20 5.91 6.92 14.20
C ALA A 20 5.77 8.42 13.82
N GLU A 21 6.76 9.27 14.07
CA GLU A 21 6.77 10.63 13.54
C GLU A 21 6.59 10.55 12.01
N PRO A 22 5.58 11.22 11.45
CA PRO A 22 5.40 11.21 10.00
C PRO A 22 6.67 11.80 9.38
N SER A 23 7.41 10.95 8.70
CA SER A 23 8.50 11.38 7.83
C SER A 23 8.03 12.59 7.00
N PRO A 24 8.88 13.59 6.76
CA PRO A 24 8.50 14.79 6.03
C PRO A 24 7.71 14.36 4.80
N ARG A 25 6.48 14.87 4.68
CA ARG A 25 5.56 14.50 3.61
C ARG A 25 6.22 14.80 2.28
N PHE A 26 6.89 13.83 1.74
CA PHE A 26 7.27 13.89 0.34
C PHE A 26 5.98 14.18 -0.43
N LYS A 27 5.97 15.20 -1.25
CA LYS A 27 4.91 15.39 -2.23
C LYS A 27 4.96 14.17 -3.14
N LEU A 28 4.08 13.22 -2.89
CA LEU A 28 4.08 11.88 -3.48
C LEU A 28 3.74 11.89 -4.97
N ILE A 29 3.24 13.02 -5.47
CA ILE A 29 3.01 13.23 -6.89
C ILE A 29 4.02 14.29 -7.33
N PRO A 30 5.00 13.94 -8.16
CA PRO A 30 5.92 14.92 -8.70
C PRO A 30 5.13 16.00 -9.45
N SER A 31 5.42 17.25 -9.15
CA SER A 31 4.73 18.39 -9.75
C SER A 31 5.17 18.66 -11.19
N ARG A 32 6.11 17.90 -11.72
CA ARG A 32 6.63 18.04 -13.08
C ARG A 32 6.43 16.77 -13.90
N LYS A 33 6.31 16.93 -15.21
CA LYS A 33 6.34 15.76 -16.11
C LYS A 33 7.73 15.13 -16.11
N PRO A 34 7.82 13.79 -16.23
CA PRO A 34 9.11 13.10 -16.34
C PRO A 34 9.83 13.55 -17.61
N ARG A 35 11.16 13.67 -17.55
CA ARG A 35 12.02 13.94 -18.70
C ARG A 35 12.25 12.65 -19.46
N THR A 36 12.84 12.76 -20.67
CA THR A 36 13.25 11.58 -21.44
C THR A 36 14.19 10.71 -20.61
N GLY A 37 13.85 9.44 -20.47
CA GLY A 37 14.59 8.47 -19.65
C GLY A 37 14.22 8.43 -18.16
N GLU A 38 13.31 9.29 -17.72
CA GLU A 38 12.76 9.26 -16.34
C GLU A 38 11.39 8.57 -16.34
N GLN A 39 11.11 7.83 -15.27
CA GLN A 39 9.82 7.20 -15.04
C GLN A 39 9.42 7.33 -13.57
N TYR A 40 8.15 7.61 -13.30
CA TYR A 40 7.61 7.59 -11.96
C TYR A 40 7.45 6.17 -11.46
N ARG A 41 7.57 6.00 -10.15
CA ARG A 41 7.30 4.75 -9.46
C ARG A 41 6.21 4.97 -8.42
N PHE A 42 5.39 3.97 -8.23
CA PHE A 42 4.38 3.96 -7.18
C PHE A 42 4.95 3.22 -5.96
N HIS A 43 4.77 3.82 -4.82
CA HIS A 43 4.99 3.14 -3.55
C HIS A 43 3.65 2.59 -3.05
N PHE A 44 3.65 1.35 -2.63
CA PHE A 44 2.47 0.68 -2.09
C PHE A 44 2.68 0.30 -0.64
N ASP A 45 1.79 0.78 0.22
CA ASP A 45 1.80 0.51 1.66
C ASP A 45 0.80 -0.61 1.99
N MET A 46 1.33 -1.82 2.21
CA MET A 46 0.52 -2.99 2.55
C MET A 46 -0.23 -2.84 3.87
N SER A 47 0.25 -2.01 4.80
CA SER A 47 -0.41 -1.81 6.09
C SER A 47 -1.74 -1.08 5.98
N LYS A 48 -1.92 -0.29 4.93
CA LYS A 48 -3.15 0.46 4.66
C LYS A 48 -4.14 -0.30 3.79
N CYS A 49 -3.67 -1.24 2.98
CA CYS A 49 -4.51 -1.94 2.02
C CYS A 49 -5.53 -2.85 2.72
N ILE A 50 -6.79 -2.72 2.33
CA ILE A 50 -7.91 -3.53 2.83
C ILE A 50 -8.36 -4.62 1.84
N GLY A 51 -7.69 -4.77 0.70
CA GLY A 51 -8.02 -5.79 -0.30
C GLY A 51 -9.29 -5.54 -1.09
N CYS A 52 -9.80 -4.32 -1.14
CA CYS A 52 -11.08 -3.98 -1.78
C CYS A 52 -11.09 -4.14 -3.31
N LYS A 53 -9.93 -4.28 -3.94
CA LYS A 53 -9.74 -4.42 -5.40
C LYS A 53 -10.25 -3.24 -6.26
N CYS A 54 -10.58 -2.11 -5.67
CA CYS A 54 -10.95 -0.89 -6.42
C CYS A 54 -9.87 -0.47 -7.42
N CYS A 55 -8.60 -0.65 -7.08
CA CYS A 55 -7.47 -0.37 -7.96
C CYS A 55 -7.45 -1.26 -9.22
N VAL A 56 -7.90 -2.51 -9.11
CA VAL A 56 -8.02 -3.45 -10.25
C VAL A 56 -9.11 -2.97 -11.20
N VAL A 57 -10.28 -2.66 -10.66
CA VAL A 57 -11.42 -2.16 -11.45
C VAL A 57 -11.06 -0.82 -12.11
N ALA A 58 -10.47 0.11 -11.37
CA ALA A 58 -10.08 1.41 -11.91
C ALA A 58 -9.04 1.28 -13.04
N CYS A 59 -8.10 0.35 -12.93
CA CYS A 59 -7.12 0.07 -13.97
C CYS A 59 -7.79 -0.51 -15.23
N ASN A 60 -8.71 -1.44 -15.06
CA ASN A 60 -9.41 -2.08 -16.18
C ASN A 60 -10.31 -1.07 -16.92
N GLU A 61 -11.03 -0.24 -16.19
CA GLU A 61 -11.89 0.81 -16.78
C GLU A 61 -11.07 1.86 -17.52
N GLN A 62 -9.97 2.36 -16.93
CA GLN A 62 -9.13 3.37 -17.57
C GLN A 62 -8.49 2.88 -18.86
N ASN A 63 -8.06 1.62 -18.90
CA ASN A 63 -7.28 1.06 -20.01
C ASN A 63 -8.12 0.22 -20.97
N GLY A 64 -9.43 0.02 -20.70
CA GLY A 64 -10.30 -0.80 -21.52
C GLY A 64 -9.85 -2.25 -21.63
N ASN A 65 -9.32 -2.83 -20.54
CA ASN A 65 -8.84 -4.20 -20.53
C ASN A 65 -10.00 -5.18 -20.77
N PRO A 66 -9.78 -6.24 -21.54
CA PRO A 66 -10.78 -7.32 -21.69
C PRO A 66 -10.99 -8.04 -20.34
N ASP A 67 -12.16 -8.65 -20.15
CA ASP A 67 -12.59 -9.25 -18.89
C ASP A 67 -11.63 -10.30 -18.33
N GLU A 68 -10.87 -10.95 -19.19
CA GLU A 68 -9.92 -12.01 -18.82
C GLU A 68 -8.53 -11.48 -18.43
N LEU A 69 -8.26 -10.19 -18.63
CA LEU A 69 -6.93 -9.60 -18.46
C LEU A 69 -6.92 -8.51 -17.39
N ASN A 70 -6.21 -8.77 -16.31
CA ASN A 70 -5.96 -7.78 -15.26
C ASN A 70 -4.48 -7.42 -15.20
N TRP A 71 -4.13 -6.18 -15.50
CA TRP A 71 -2.76 -5.68 -15.35
C TRP A 71 -2.38 -5.45 -13.89
N ARG A 72 -3.38 -5.21 -13.06
CA ARG A 72 -3.21 -5.08 -11.61
C ARG A 72 -3.91 -6.23 -10.90
N ARG A 73 -3.23 -6.79 -9.90
CA ARG A 73 -3.75 -7.89 -9.10
C ARG A 73 -3.52 -7.60 -7.62
N VAL A 74 -4.46 -8.01 -6.80
CA VAL A 74 -4.35 -7.93 -5.34
C VAL A 74 -4.35 -9.34 -4.78
N GLY A 75 -3.21 -9.73 -4.21
CA GLY A 75 -3.03 -10.99 -3.51
C GLY A 75 -3.20 -10.83 -2.01
N GLU A 76 -3.42 -11.94 -1.32
CA GLU A 76 -3.53 -12.02 0.13
C GLU A 76 -2.33 -12.79 0.69
N LEU A 77 -1.81 -12.29 1.81
CA LEU A 77 -0.75 -12.93 2.57
C LEU A 77 -1.21 -13.07 4.01
N GLU A 78 -1.25 -14.29 4.50
CA GLU A 78 -1.54 -14.59 5.90
C GLU A 78 -0.29 -15.09 6.59
N ALA A 79 -0.06 -14.59 7.81
CA ALA A 79 1.07 -15.01 8.64
C ALA A 79 0.66 -15.06 10.12
N GLY A 80 1.39 -15.85 10.89
CA GLY A 80 1.18 -15.99 12.33
C GLY A 80 0.52 -17.33 12.69
N VAL A 81 0.28 -17.50 14.00
CA VAL A 81 -0.38 -18.68 14.58
C VAL A 81 -1.53 -18.18 15.45
N PHE A 82 -2.67 -18.85 15.39
CA PHE A 82 -3.82 -18.49 16.22
C PHE A 82 -3.43 -18.41 17.71
N PRO A 83 -3.86 -17.36 18.47
CA PRO A 83 -4.79 -16.29 18.07
C PRO A 83 -4.12 -15.06 17.42
N ILE A 84 -2.81 -15.06 17.21
CA ILE A 84 -2.05 -13.93 16.67
C ILE A 84 -1.85 -14.16 15.18
N VAL A 85 -2.90 -13.91 14.40
CA VAL A 85 -2.87 -14.01 12.94
C VAL A 85 -2.89 -12.61 12.34
N GLN A 86 -2.04 -12.40 11.33
CA GLN A 86 -2.00 -11.17 10.56
C GLN A 86 -2.30 -11.46 9.09
N ARG A 87 -3.08 -10.59 8.48
CA ARG A 87 -3.40 -10.65 7.05
C ARG A 87 -2.99 -9.35 6.39
N TYR A 88 -2.26 -9.47 5.31
CA TYR A 88 -1.84 -8.37 4.47
C TYR A 88 -2.33 -8.59 3.05
N HIS A 89 -2.52 -7.49 2.33
CA HIS A 89 -2.85 -7.51 0.90
C HIS A 89 -1.71 -6.87 0.13
N LEU A 90 -1.27 -7.52 -0.94
CA LEU A 90 -0.23 -7.01 -1.82
C LEU A 90 -0.84 -6.70 -3.18
N SER A 91 -0.80 -5.42 -3.55
CA SER A 91 -1.19 -5.00 -4.89
C SER A 91 0.03 -4.93 -5.79
N MET A 92 -0.04 -5.67 -6.89
CA MET A 92 0.98 -5.70 -7.92
C MET A 92 0.42 -5.19 -9.24
N GLY A 93 1.20 -4.43 -9.98
CA GLY A 93 0.77 -3.87 -11.26
C GLY A 93 1.92 -3.22 -12.03
N CYS A 94 1.58 -2.63 -13.18
CA CYS A 94 2.55 -2.15 -14.15
C CYS A 94 3.24 -0.83 -13.79
N ASN A 95 2.66 0.04 -12.97
CA ASN A 95 3.22 1.33 -12.54
C ASN A 95 3.61 2.30 -13.67
N HIS A 96 2.96 2.25 -14.83
CA HIS A 96 3.37 3.00 -16.03
C HIS A 96 2.51 4.22 -16.36
N CYS A 97 1.36 4.40 -15.70
CA CYS A 97 0.47 5.52 -15.99
C CYS A 97 1.02 6.85 -15.45
N LEU A 98 0.89 7.91 -16.23
CA LEU A 98 1.16 9.28 -15.77
C LEU A 98 0.03 9.80 -14.87
N GLU A 99 -1.21 9.39 -15.16
CA GLU A 99 -2.40 9.69 -14.38
C GLU A 99 -3.07 8.37 -13.95
N PRO A 100 -2.58 7.74 -12.87
CA PRO A 100 -2.99 6.39 -12.53
C PRO A 100 -4.36 6.37 -11.85
N ALA A 101 -5.38 5.82 -12.51
CA ALA A 101 -6.70 5.63 -11.93
C ALA A 101 -6.66 4.69 -10.71
N CYS A 102 -5.76 3.72 -10.71
CA CYS A 102 -5.59 2.79 -9.59
C CYS A 102 -5.17 3.48 -8.29
N MET A 103 -4.38 4.55 -8.38
CA MET A 103 -3.97 5.35 -7.22
C MET A 103 -5.12 6.26 -6.76
N ASN A 104 -5.80 6.92 -7.70
CA ASN A 104 -6.92 7.80 -7.41
C ASN A 104 -8.14 7.04 -6.87
N GLY A 105 -8.37 5.81 -7.33
CA GLY A 105 -9.47 4.94 -6.91
C GLY A 105 -9.25 4.22 -5.58
N CYS A 106 -8.12 4.42 -4.91
CA CYS A 106 -7.85 3.74 -3.65
C CYS A 106 -8.51 4.47 -2.46
N PRO A 107 -9.52 3.87 -1.78
CA PRO A 107 -10.26 4.53 -0.70
C PRO A 107 -9.41 4.77 0.55
N VAL A 108 -8.37 3.97 0.75
CA VAL A 108 -7.48 4.04 1.94
C VAL A 108 -6.13 4.68 1.64
N LYS A 109 -5.94 5.21 0.43
CA LYS A 109 -4.70 5.86 0.00
C LYS A 109 -3.45 5.02 0.29
N ALA A 110 -3.50 3.75 -0.09
CA ALA A 110 -2.38 2.83 0.07
C ALA A 110 -1.24 3.07 -0.94
N TYR A 111 -1.48 3.90 -1.94
CA TYR A 111 -0.49 4.28 -2.95
C TYR A 111 0.05 5.69 -2.71
N SER A 112 1.30 5.85 -3.06
CA SER A 112 1.99 7.12 -3.00
C SER A 112 3.10 7.23 -4.05
#